data_d087c914779eccd2393e92e0a1d5b943
#
_entry.id   d087c914779eccd2393e92e0a1d5b943
#
_cell.length_a   1.000
_cell.length_b   1.000
_cell.length_c   1.000
_cell.angle_alpha   90.00
_cell.angle_beta   90.00
_cell.angle_gamma   90.00
#
_symmetry.space_group_name_H-M   'P 1'
#
loop_
_entity.id
_entity.type
_entity.pdbx_description
1 polymer ?
#
loop_
_entity_poly.entity_id
_entity_poly.type
_entity_poly.pdbx_seq_one_letter_code
_entity_poly.pdbx_strand_id
1 'polypeptide(L)'
;MTEGDEKMGLFDRFKKKAEEAAEEDDFAVEEDSIEAEEALLQRRQLMEAIERAKNAPPPPPPPGFEGFKEEVEGQWDDFVEELPEDPFSSPADKKSRKQAQRAAAVAKAEADNTPVEKPPQDPMISTTGRELVANDTAEFKIDLGEAEVTRGGKVIAASNTLEEILEELEMDLLMADMGHDAVTDVMTTLRGSLIGARIARKADLSEVIESALRNSLLSLLEAGYWDFDKTVKSFANQGTPVSIMMVGVNGTGKTTTTAKITHRLTSQGYSVVLAAADTFRAGAIDQLANHADRLGVRCIRSQRGGDAAAVARDALESAKARGEDIVIIDTAGRMQNKTNLMEELRKVHRVTRPHLVLFVADALAGNDAVIQAKEFQRMLSFDGAVLCKLDTDAKGGAALSIAHTTGRPIVLAGVGQGYDDLQDFEPDWLIDSILSQEV
;
A
#
# COMPACT_ATOMS: atom_id res chain seq x y z
N MET A 1 3.18 -15.58 -35.52
CA MET A 1 4.15 -15.39 -34.43
C MET A 1 5.43 -16.06 -34.88
N THR A 2 6.51 -15.34 -35.02
CA THR A 2 7.83 -15.87 -35.37
C THR A 2 8.55 -16.31 -34.11
N GLU A 3 9.41 -17.34 -34.18
CA GLU A 3 10.20 -17.87 -33.03
C GLU A 3 11.04 -16.80 -32.27
N GLY A 4 11.08 -15.57 -32.76
CA GLY A 4 11.75 -14.43 -32.11
C GLY A 4 10.88 -13.64 -31.15
N ASP A 5 9.57 -13.76 -31.20
CA ASP A 5 8.63 -12.98 -30.38
C ASP A 5 8.41 -13.63 -29.00
N GLU A 6 8.79 -14.90 -28.81
CA GLU A 6 8.65 -15.65 -27.56
C GLU A 6 9.65 -15.29 -26.45
N LYS A 7 10.66 -14.44 -26.73
CA LYS A 7 11.73 -14.08 -25.77
C LYS A 7 11.83 -12.59 -25.48
N MET A 8 10.85 -11.80 -25.90
CA MET A 8 10.85 -10.36 -25.64
C MET A 8 10.06 -10.04 -24.36
N GLY A 9 10.56 -9.10 -23.57
CA GLY A 9 9.83 -8.59 -22.42
C GLY A 9 8.48 -7.98 -22.81
N LEU A 10 7.57 -7.92 -21.85
CA LEU A 10 6.23 -7.34 -22.02
C LEU A 10 6.31 -5.96 -22.69
N PHE A 11 7.18 -5.12 -22.18
CA PHE A 11 7.38 -3.77 -22.70
C PHE A 11 8.07 -3.75 -24.07
N ASP A 12 9.03 -4.65 -24.33
CA ASP A 12 9.75 -4.70 -25.63
C ASP A 12 8.82 -5.06 -26.78
N ARG A 13 7.85 -5.97 -26.55
CA ARG A 13 6.81 -6.30 -27.55
C ARG A 13 5.92 -5.11 -27.85
N PHE A 14 5.47 -4.46 -26.79
CA PHE A 14 4.65 -3.26 -26.89
C PHE A 14 5.41 -2.13 -27.59
N LYS A 15 6.68 -1.90 -27.25
CA LYS A 15 7.56 -0.90 -27.85
C LYS A 15 7.74 -1.15 -29.35
N LYS A 16 8.04 -2.38 -29.74
CA LYS A 16 8.21 -2.77 -31.15
C LYS A 16 6.96 -2.47 -31.99
N LYS A 17 5.77 -2.79 -31.45
CA LYS A 17 4.49 -2.50 -32.12
C LYS A 17 4.19 -1.01 -32.17
N ALA A 18 4.50 -0.28 -31.11
CA ALA A 18 4.35 1.17 -31.09
C ALA A 18 5.30 1.85 -32.11
N GLU A 19 6.52 1.32 -32.29
CA GLU A 19 7.45 1.76 -33.33
C GLU A 19 6.93 1.42 -34.75
N GLU A 20 6.46 0.19 -34.97
CA GLU A 20 5.88 -0.23 -36.25
C GLU A 20 4.65 0.64 -36.62
N ALA A 21 3.78 0.91 -35.66
CA ALA A 21 2.60 1.76 -35.86
C ALA A 21 2.97 3.25 -36.05
N ALA A 22 4.07 3.71 -35.43
CA ALA A 22 4.58 5.07 -35.63
C ALA A 22 5.16 5.29 -37.03
N GLU A 23 5.69 4.24 -37.68
CA GLU A 23 6.15 4.29 -39.06
C GLU A 23 4.98 4.40 -40.05
N GLU A 24 3.80 3.86 -39.69
CA GLU A 24 2.59 3.97 -40.50
C GLU A 24 1.86 5.33 -40.38
N ASP A 25 2.28 6.22 -39.48
CA ASP A 25 1.75 7.58 -39.22
C ASP A 25 0.24 7.63 -38.84
N ASP A 26 -0.29 6.51 -38.34
CA ASP A 26 -1.74 6.23 -38.26
C ASP A 26 -2.40 6.75 -36.98
N PHE A 27 -1.62 7.17 -35.93
CA PHE A 27 -2.21 7.64 -34.69
C PHE A 27 -1.67 8.97 -34.12
N ALA A 28 -0.81 9.65 -34.87
CA ALA A 28 -0.36 11.00 -34.54
C ALA A 28 -0.71 11.99 -35.65
N VAL A 29 -1.78 12.73 -35.45
CA VAL A 29 -2.37 13.65 -36.45
C VAL A 29 -1.88 15.08 -36.23
N GLU A 30 -1.93 15.91 -37.29
CA GLU A 30 -1.61 17.34 -37.21
C GLU A 30 -2.61 18.06 -36.29
N GLU A 31 -2.12 19.04 -35.51
CA GLU A 31 -2.89 19.74 -34.47
C GLU A 31 -4.17 20.44 -34.99
N ASP A 32 -4.20 20.84 -36.27
CA ASP A 32 -5.30 21.55 -36.91
C ASP A 32 -6.31 20.59 -37.63
N SER A 33 -6.18 19.27 -37.44
CA SER A 33 -7.06 18.29 -38.06
C SER A 33 -8.37 18.10 -37.26
N ILE A 34 -9.40 17.57 -37.91
CA ILE A 34 -10.68 17.25 -37.25
C ILE A 34 -10.49 16.13 -36.23
N GLU A 35 -9.67 15.16 -36.56
CA GLU A 35 -9.31 14.05 -35.68
C GLU A 35 -8.60 14.53 -34.39
N ALA A 36 -7.78 15.60 -34.49
CA ALA A 36 -7.15 16.22 -33.33
C ALA A 36 -8.18 16.91 -32.43
N GLU A 37 -9.17 17.61 -32.98
CA GLU A 37 -10.25 18.22 -32.20
C GLU A 37 -11.10 17.16 -31.46
N GLU A 38 -11.42 16.07 -32.14
CA GLU A 38 -12.16 14.95 -31.56
C GLU A 38 -11.36 14.28 -30.44
N ALA A 39 -10.07 14.02 -30.63
CA ALA A 39 -9.19 13.46 -29.61
C ALA A 39 -9.05 14.35 -28.37
N LEU A 40 -8.95 15.66 -28.56
CA LEU A 40 -8.89 16.63 -27.46
C LEU A 40 -10.22 16.68 -26.66
N LEU A 41 -11.35 16.55 -27.35
CA LEU A 41 -12.65 16.47 -26.69
C LEU A 41 -12.80 15.17 -25.90
N GLN A 42 -12.39 14.07 -26.48
CA GLN A 42 -12.42 12.74 -25.85
C GLN A 42 -11.54 12.70 -24.61
N ARG A 43 -10.31 13.26 -24.69
CA ARG A 43 -9.42 13.43 -23.53
C ARG A 43 -10.09 14.18 -22.40
N ARG A 44 -10.74 15.31 -22.68
CA ARG A 44 -11.45 16.10 -21.66
C ARG A 44 -12.52 15.27 -20.96
N GLN A 45 -13.30 14.49 -21.71
CA GLN A 45 -14.34 13.63 -21.16
C GLN A 45 -13.76 12.50 -20.29
N LEU A 46 -12.67 11.88 -20.75
CA LEU A 46 -11.96 10.84 -19.98
C LEU A 46 -11.38 11.40 -18.68
N MET A 47 -10.71 12.54 -18.73
CA MET A 47 -10.14 13.17 -17.53
C MET A 47 -11.22 13.58 -16.53
N GLU A 48 -12.35 14.14 -16.99
CA GLU A 48 -13.50 14.42 -16.11
C GLU A 48 -14.10 13.14 -15.51
N ALA A 49 -14.13 12.03 -16.23
CA ALA A 49 -14.63 10.75 -15.74
C ALA A 49 -13.69 10.19 -14.66
N ILE A 50 -12.38 10.23 -14.89
CA ILE A 50 -11.34 9.81 -13.93
C ILE A 50 -11.42 10.66 -12.64
N GLU A 51 -11.56 11.98 -12.78
CA GLU A 51 -11.67 12.88 -11.62
C GLU A 51 -12.96 12.64 -10.84
N ARG A 52 -14.08 12.38 -11.52
CA ARG A 52 -15.34 11.99 -10.87
C ARG A 52 -15.21 10.65 -10.13
N ALA A 53 -14.52 9.66 -10.72
CA ALA A 53 -14.30 8.37 -10.08
C ALA A 53 -13.40 8.50 -8.84
N LYS A 54 -12.33 9.31 -8.90
CA LYS A 54 -11.45 9.62 -7.74
C LYS A 54 -12.20 10.31 -6.60
N ASN A 55 -13.16 11.19 -6.92
CA ASN A 55 -13.95 11.94 -5.94
C ASN A 55 -15.27 11.25 -5.55
N ALA A 56 -15.56 10.08 -6.11
CA ALA A 56 -16.77 9.34 -5.79
C ALA A 56 -16.69 8.81 -4.32
N PRO A 57 -17.76 8.95 -3.53
CA PRO A 57 -17.79 8.33 -2.21
C PRO A 57 -17.64 6.81 -2.36
N PRO A 58 -16.96 6.14 -1.42
CA PRO A 58 -16.82 4.69 -1.46
C PRO A 58 -18.20 4.04 -1.59
N PRO A 59 -18.32 2.93 -2.35
CA PRO A 59 -19.59 2.25 -2.54
C PRO A 59 -20.20 1.88 -1.19
N PRO A 60 -21.54 2.02 -1.05
CA PRO A 60 -22.20 1.67 0.20
C PRO A 60 -21.91 0.20 0.53
N PRO A 61 -21.72 -0.15 1.81
CA PRO A 61 -21.53 -1.53 2.21
C PRO A 61 -22.69 -2.39 1.72
N PRO A 62 -22.44 -3.66 1.36
CA PRO A 62 -23.48 -4.56 0.90
C PRO A 62 -24.62 -4.70 1.93
N PRO A 63 -25.88 -4.87 1.49
CA PRO A 63 -27.02 -4.94 2.39
C PRO A 63 -26.82 -6.04 3.44
N GLY A 64 -26.96 -5.68 4.71
CA GLY A 64 -26.64 -6.53 5.88
C GLY A 64 -25.39 -6.10 6.66
N PHE A 65 -24.67 -5.07 6.20
CA PHE A 65 -23.45 -4.55 6.84
C PHE A 65 -23.66 -3.25 7.63
N GLU A 66 -24.86 -2.66 7.56
CA GLU A 66 -25.16 -1.37 8.21
C GLU A 66 -25.05 -1.42 9.75
N GLY A 67 -25.24 -2.60 10.35
CA GLY A 67 -25.09 -2.76 11.80
C GLY A 67 -23.65 -2.91 12.31
N PHE A 68 -22.70 -3.24 11.42
CA PHE A 68 -21.34 -3.56 11.86
C PHE A 68 -20.40 -2.35 12.01
N LYS A 69 -20.68 -1.27 11.28
CA LYS A 69 -19.93 0.00 11.43
C LYS A 69 -20.41 0.77 12.67
N GLU A 70 -21.72 0.82 12.89
CA GLU A 70 -22.29 1.47 14.08
C GLU A 70 -21.93 0.73 15.37
N GLU A 71 -21.91 -0.61 15.38
CA GLU A 71 -21.46 -1.38 16.56
C GLU A 71 -19.96 -1.22 16.84
N VAL A 72 -19.13 -1.05 15.81
CA VAL A 72 -17.69 -0.84 16.00
C VAL A 72 -17.40 0.60 16.43
N GLU A 73 -18.04 1.61 15.84
CA GLU A 73 -17.90 3.01 16.24
C GLU A 73 -18.52 3.26 17.62
N GLY A 74 -19.70 2.74 17.93
CA GLY A 74 -20.33 2.86 19.23
C GLY A 74 -19.62 2.09 20.35
N GLN A 75 -18.98 0.94 20.08
CA GLN A 75 -18.20 0.20 21.07
C GLN A 75 -16.84 0.83 21.41
N TRP A 76 -16.31 1.71 20.55
CA TRP A 76 -15.06 2.40 20.84
C TRP A 76 -15.28 3.65 21.69
N ASP A 77 -16.42 4.33 21.56
CA ASP A 77 -16.75 5.52 22.35
C ASP A 77 -17.17 5.16 23.79
N ASP A 78 -17.78 4.00 24.03
CA ASP A 78 -18.21 3.57 25.36
C ASP A 78 -17.06 3.11 26.28
N PHE A 79 -15.82 2.96 25.77
CA PHE A 79 -14.63 2.57 26.54
C PHE A 79 -13.60 3.68 26.74
N VAL A 80 -13.93 4.92 26.43
CA VAL A 80 -13.21 6.06 26.99
C VAL A 80 -13.74 6.20 28.42
N GLU A 81 -13.15 5.43 29.36
CA GLU A 81 -13.22 5.81 30.76
C GLU A 81 -12.81 7.29 30.83
N GLU A 82 -13.75 8.15 31.16
CA GLU A 82 -13.45 9.51 31.59
C GLU A 82 -12.38 9.39 32.66
N LEU A 83 -11.15 9.74 32.31
CA LEU A 83 -10.13 9.92 33.34
C LEU A 83 -10.72 10.88 34.35
N PRO A 84 -10.76 10.54 35.62
CA PRO A 84 -11.37 11.37 36.65
C PRO A 84 -10.79 12.78 36.51
N GLU A 85 -11.65 13.77 36.41
CA GLU A 85 -11.24 15.17 36.34
C GLU A 85 -10.28 15.43 37.51
N ASP A 86 -9.11 15.94 37.18
CA ASP A 86 -8.13 16.34 38.22
C ASP A 86 -8.83 17.32 39.16
N PRO A 87 -9.03 16.94 40.44
CA PRO A 87 -9.77 17.77 41.40
C PRO A 87 -9.12 19.12 41.69
N PHE A 88 -7.93 19.38 41.14
CA PHE A 88 -7.15 20.61 41.36
C PHE A 88 -7.14 21.56 40.16
N SER A 89 -7.87 21.28 39.05
CA SER A 89 -7.94 22.21 37.93
C SER A 89 -8.83 23.40 38.22
N SER A 90 -8.24 24.59 38.27
CA SER A 90 -8.96 25.83 38.59
C SER A 90 -9.80 26.33 37.39
N PRO A 91 -10.89 27.11 37.62
CA PRO A 91 -11.69 27.72 36.54
C PRO A 91 -10.90 28.62 35.56
N ALA A 92 -9.75 29.12 36.00
CA ALA A 92 -8.84 29.94 35.19
C ALA A 92 -8.16 29.15 34.06
N ASP A 93 -7.86 27.87 34.28
CA ASP A 93 -7.17 27.02 33.31
C ASP A 93 -8.09 26.64 32.14
N LYS A 94 -9.40 26.48 32.40
CA LYS A 94 -10.42 26.23 31.36
C LYS A 94 -10.61 27.45 30.44
N LYS A 95 -10.44 28.66 30.98
CA LYS A 95 -10.59 29.91 30.21
C LYS A 95 -9.36 30.20 29.35
N SER A 96 -8.16 29.90 29.84
CA SER A 96 -6.91 30.07 29.09
C SER A 96 -6.78 29.05 27.95
N ARG A 97 -7.21 27.80 28.13
CA ARG A 97 -7.28 26.77 27.06
C ARG A 97 -8.25 27.17 25.93
N LYS A 98 -9.42 27.70 26.28
CA LYS A 98 -10.41 28.16 25.30
C LYS A 98 -9.95 29.42 24.55
N GLN A 99 -9.15 30.24 25.18
CA GLN A 99 -8.56 31.44 24.57
C GLN A 99 -7.37 31.09 23.67
N ALA A 100 -6.56 30.09 24.03
CA ALA A 100 -5.48 29.56 23.20
C ALA A 100 -6.03 28.83 21.95
N GLN A 101 -7.13 28.08 22.08
CA GLN A 101 -7.80 27.46 20.93
C GLN A 101 -8.43 28.48 19.96
N ARG A 102 -8.98 29.60 20.50
CA ARG A 102 -9.48 30.70 19.64
C ARG A 102 -8.34 31.48 18.97
N ALA A 103 -7.23 31.70 19.65
CA ALA A 103 -6.05 32.34 19.06
C ALA A 103 -5.42 31.49 17.96
N ALA A 104 -5.36 30.17 18.15
CA ALA A 104 -4.89 29.23 17.13
C ALA A 104 -5.83 29.17 15.89
N ALA A 105 -7.15 29.28 16.10
CA ALA A 105 -8.12 29.32 14.99
C ALA A 105 -8.06 30.63 14.19
N VAL A 106 -7.76 31.77 14.85
CA VAL A 106 -7.61 33.07 14.16
C VAL A 106 -6.26 33.12 13.42
N ALA A 107 -5.18 32.62 14.01
CA ALA A 107 -3.88 32.51 13.32
C ALA A 107 -3.93 31.59 12.07
N LYS A 108 -4.82 30.58 12.10
CA LYS A 108 -5.05 29.70 10.96
C LYS A 108 -5.84 30.37 9.83
N ALA A 109 -6.67 31.36 10.14
CA ALA A 109 -7.46 32.11 9.16
C ALA A 109 -6.68 33.27 8.51
N GLU A 110 -5.62 33.77 9.15
CA GLU A 110 -4.77 34.83 8.62
C GLU A 110 -3.62 34.33 7.73
N ALA A 111 -3.32 33.01 7.76
CA ALA A 111 -2.31 32.38 6.91
C ALA A 111 -2.80 32.06 5.47
N ASP A 112 -4.07 32.37 5.15
CA ASP A 112 -4.74 31.90 3.93
C ASP A 112 -4.58 32.86 2.73
N ASN A 113 -3.51 33.65 2.69
CA ASN A 113 -3.28 34.64 1.58
C ASN A 113 -1.87 34.53 0.97
N THR A 114 -1.31 33.35 0.89
CA THR A 114 -0.06 33.06 0.13
C THR A 114 -0.34 32.10 -1.02
N PRO A 115 0.48 32.11 -2.11
CA PRO A 115 0.20 31.34 -3.33
C PRO A 115 0.08 29.86 -3.02
N VAL A 116 -0.89 29.20 -3.65
CA VAL A 116 -1.30 27.82 -3.44
C VAL A 116 -0.10 26.88 -3.58
N GLU A 117 0.59 26.62 -2.48
CA GLU A 117 1.32 25.36 -2.28
C GLU A 117 0.25 24.27 -2.12
N LYS A 118 0.42 23.16 -2.87
CA LYS A 118 -0.47 22.00 -2.77
C LYS A 118 -0.69 21.67 -1.29
N PRO A 119 -1.93 21.33 -0.88
CA PRO A 119 -2.19 20.97 0.50
C PRO A 119 -1.27 19.81 0.90
N PRO A 120 -0.68 19.81 2.10
CA PRO A 120 0.04 18.66 2.59
C PRO A 120 -0.90 17.46 2.54
N GLN A 121 -0.46 16.35 1.94
CA GLN A 121 -1.21 15.11 1.99
C GLN A 121 -1.55 14.84 3.45
N ASP A 122 -2.80 14.52 3.74
CA ASP A 122 -3.23 14.19 5.10
C ASP A 122 -2.29 13.10 5.65
N PRO A 123 -1.76 13.27 6.87
CA PRO A 123 -0.85 12.28 7.43
C PRO A 123 -1.53 10.91 7.44
N MET A 124 -0.85 9.88 6.95
CA MET A 124 -1.39 8.53 7.03
C MET A 124 -1.60 8.17 8.50
N ILE A 125 -2.79 7.67 8.79
CA ILE A 125 -3.18 7.28 10.15
C ILE A 125 -3.25 5.75 10.22
N SER A 126 -2.63 5.17 11.25
CA SER A 126 -2.70 3.73 11.52
C SER A 126 -4.12 3.29 11.86
N THR A 127 -4.38 1.98 11.79
CA THR A 127 -5.67 1.37 12.19
C THR A 127 -6.09 1.68 13.63
N THR A 128 -5.17 2.11 14.46
CA THR A 128 -5.39 2.51 15.87
C THR A 128 -5.31 4.02 16.08
N GLY A 129 -5.36 4.83 15.02
CA GLY A 129 -5.44 6.28 15.08
C GLY A 129 -4.12 7.02 15.35
N ARG A 130 -2.95 6.38 15.11
CA ARG A 130 -1.63 7.00 15.28
C ARG A 130 -1.08 7.50 13.95
N GLU A 131 -0.40 8.63 13.96
CA GLU A 131 0.23 9.18 12.75
C GLU A 131 1.42 8.30 12.32
N LEU A 132 1.44 7.95 11.04
CA LEU A 132 2.54 7.25 10.39
C LEU A 132 3.46 8.29 9.75
N VAL A 133 4.76 8.05 9.78
CA VAL A 133 5.76 8.99 9.23
C VAL A 133 5.85 8.75 7.72
N ALA A 134 5.51 9.76 6.92
CA ALA A 134 5.60 9.68 5.46
C ALA A 134 7.05 9.40 5.00
N ASN A 135 7.18 8.70 3.89
CA ASN A 135 8.46 8.51 3.24
C ASN A 135 8.81 9.74 2.40
N ASP A 136 9.92 10.41 2.68
CA ASP A 136 10.36 11.63 1.97
C ASP A 136 10.71 11.37 0.48
N THR A 137 10.93 10.10 0.10
CA THR A 137 11.22 9.71 -1.30
C THR A 137 9.96 9.60 -2.16
N ALA A 138 8.78 9.62 -1.56
CA ALA A 138 7.50 9.49 -2.25
C ALA A 138 6.93 10.83 -2.76
N GLU A 139 7.76 11.83 -3.05
CA GLU A 139 7.35 12.87 -3.99
C GLU A 139 7.25 12.25 -5.39
N PHE A 140 6.18 11.49 -5.65
CA PHE A 140 5.76 11.18 -7.00
C PHE A 140 5.38 12.48 -7.68
N LYS A 141 6.37 13.19 -8.19
CA LYS A 141 6.13 14.16 -9.24
C LYS A 141 5.69 13.33 -10.44
N ILE A 142 4.38 13.23 -10.64
CA ILE A 142 3.84 12.89 -11.93
C ILE A 142 4.27 14.06 -12.85
N ASP A 143 5.49 14.00 -13.30
CA ASP A 143 5.95 14.79 -14.41
C ASP A 143 5.31 14.13 -15.63
N LEU A 144 4.06 14.48 -15.86
CA LEU A 144 3.39 14.31 -17.15
C LEU A 144 4.14 15.22 -18.13
N GLY A 145 5.46 15.00 -18.31
CA GLY A 145 6.26 15.88 -19.16
C GLY A 145 5.38 16.85 -19.90
N GLU A 146 5.09 18.02 -19.30
CA GLU A 146 4.65 19.17 -20.06
C GLU A 146 5.82 19.47 -20.99
N ALA A 147 5.92 18.65 -22.04
CA ALA A 147 6.64 19.04 -23.22
C ALA A 147 6.01 20.35 -23.58
N GLU A 148 6.73 21.46 -23.30
CA GLU A 148 6.30 22.81 -23.61
C GLU A 148 5.62 22.76 -24.97
N VAL A 149 4.32 23.08 -24.98
CA VAL A 149 3.47 23.06 -26.16
C VAL A 149 4.04 24.11 -27.10
N THR A 150 5.05 23.74 -27.86
CA THR A 150 5.48 24.53 -28.99
C THR A 150 4.42 24.40 -30.07
N ARG A 151 3.85 25.53 -30.50
CA ARG A 151 2.90 25.60 -31.63
C ARG A 151 3.44 24.75 -32.79
N GLY A 152 2.65 23.76 -33.24
CA GLY A 152 2.98 22.91 -34.37
C GLY A 152 3.43 21.49 -33.98
N GLY A 153 2.87 20.90 -32.94
CA GLY A 153 3.01 19.48 -32.58
C GLY A 153 1.99 18.58 -33.31
N LYS A 154 2.13 17.28 -33.11
CA LYS A 154 1.12 16.26 -33.46
C LYS A 154 0.26 15.96 -32.22
N VAL A 155 -0.97 15.49 -32.43
CA VAL A 155 -1.88 15.05 -31.38
C VAL A 155 -2.11 13.54 -31.53
N ILE A 156 -2.03 12.79 -30.45
CA ILE A 156 -2.36 11.34 -30.46
C ILE A 156 -3.87 11.19 -30.62
N ALA A 157 -4.32 10.63 -31.73
CA ALA A 157 -5.73 10.34 -32.00
C ALA A 157 -6.11 8.94 -31.53
N ALA A 158 -7.39 8.71 -31.24
CA ALA A 158 -7.93 7.37 -31.04
C ALA A 158 -8.02 6.66 -32.38
N SER A 159 -7.02 5.86 -32.71
CA SER A 159 -6.99 5.03 -33.92
C SER A 159 -7.24 3.56 -33.59
N ASN A 160 -7.66 2.77 -34.60
CA ASN A 160 -7.81 1.32 -34.41
C ASN A 160 -6.49 0.67 -34.02
N THR A 161 -5.39 1.12 -34.58
CA THR A 161 -4.05 0.62 -34.28
C THR A 161 -3.65 0.87 -32.81
N LEU A 162 -3.96 2.06 -32.27
CA LEU A 162 -3.73 2.35 -30.85
C LEU A 162 -4.57 1.43 -29.94
N GLU A 163 -5.84 1.23 -30.27
CA GLU A 163 -6.72 0.35 -29.47
C GLU A 163 -6.24 -1.12 -29.52
N GLU A 164 -5.81 -1.64 -30.67
CA GLU A 164 -5.24 -2.99 -30.78
C GLU A 164 -3.99 -3.16 -29.90
N ILE A 165 -3.11 -2.16 -29.86
CA ILE A 165 -1.93 -2.15 -29.00
C ILE A 165 -2.33 -2.13 -27.51
N LEU A 166 -3.32 -1.33 -27.15
CA LEU A 166 -3.81 -1.24 -25.78
C LEU A 166 -4.52 -2.52 -25.33
N GLU A 167 -5.28 -3.19 -26.20
CA GLU A 167 -5.90 -4.49 -25.90
C GLU A 167 -4.87 -5.59 -25.65
N GLU A 168 -3.78 -5.62 -26.41
CA GLU A 168 -2.69 -6.57 -26.15
C GLU A 168 -1.98 -6.28 -24.82
N LEU A 169 -1.71 -5.01 -24.53
CA LEU A 169 -1.14 -4.61 -23.24
C LEU A 169 -2.03 -5.01 -22.07
N GLU A 170 -3.36 -4.86 -22.22
CA GLU A 170 -4.33 -5.32 -21.21
C GLU A 170 -4.19 -6.81 -20.93
N MET A 171 -4.08 -7.62 -21.99
CA MET A 171 -3.88 -9.07 -21.86
C MET A 171 -2.52 -9.40 -21.19
N ASP A 172 -1.47 -8.70 -21.55
CA ASP A 172 -0.14 -8.91 -21.00
C ASP A 172 -0.09 -8.56 -19.50
N LEU A 173 -0.75 -7.47 -19.07
CA LEU A 173 -0.88 -7.11 -17.67
C LEU A 173 -1.67 -8.16 -16.86
N LEU A 174 -2.72 -8.74 -17.44
CA LEU A 174 -3.44 -9.86 -16.83
C LEU A 174 -2.56 -11.11 -16.72
N MET A 175 -1.72 -11.40 -17.72
CA MET A 175 -0.76 -12.51 -17.68
C MET A 175 0.38 -12.26 -16.68
N ALA A 176 0.65 -11.01 -16.34
CA ALA A 176 1.56 -10.63 -15.25
C ALA A 176 0.95 -10.77 -13.85
N ASP A 177 -0.17 -11.50 -13.72
CA ASP A 177 -0.91 -11.73 -12.46
C ASP A 177 -1.49 -10.44 -11.83
N MET A 178 -1.75 -9.40 -12.63
CA MET A 178 -2.52 -8.25 -12.17
C MET A 178 -4.01 -8.57 -12.05
N GLY A 179 -4.65 -8.06 -11.00
CA GLY A 179 -6.09 -8.18 -10.82
C GLY A 179 -6.88 -7.35 -11.85
N HIS A 180 -8.01 -7.88 -12.30
CA HIS A 180 -8.82 -7.26 -13.36
C HIS A 180 -9.21 -5.79 -13.03
N ASP A 181 -9.60 -5.51 -11.77
CA ASP A 181 -9.96 -4.15 -11.34
C ASP A 181 -8.76 -3.19 -11.52
N ALA A 182 -7.55 -3.62 -11.13
CA ALA A 182 -6.33 -2.82 -11.25
C ALA A 182 -5.94 -2.61 -12.73
N VAL A 183 -6.06 -3.64 -13.57
CA VAL A 183 -5.81 -3.53 -15.02
C VAL A 183 -6.77 -2.55 -15.67
N THR A 184 -8.07 -2.63 -15.33
CA THR A 184 -9.08 -1.71 -15.86
C THR A 184 -8.75 -0.25 -15.52
N ASP A 185 -8.31 0.04 -14.29
CA ASP A 185 -7.94 1.39 -13.85
C ASP A 185 -6.66 1.88 -14.52
N VAL A 186 -5.65 1.02 -14.68
CA VAL A 186 -4.44 1.34 -15.47
C VAL A 186 -4.79 1.69 -16.89
N MET A 187 -5.57 0.84 -17.57
CA MET A 187 -5.96 1.05 -18.98
C MET A 187 -6.78 2.32 -19.15
N THR A 188 -7.67 2.64 -18.20
CA THR A 188 -8.45 3.88 -18.21
C THR A 188 -7.55 5.10 -18.07
N THR A 189 -6.60 5.05 -17.12
CA THR A 189 -5.64 6.13 -16.89
C THR A 189 -4.71 6.30 -18.09
N LEU A 190 -4.23 5.21 -18.66
CA LEU A 190 -3.35 5.19 -19.82
C LEU A 190 -4.05 5.77 -21.06
N ARG A 191 -5.28 5.33 -21.37
CA ARG A 191 -6.08 5.93 -22.45
C ARG A 191 -6.27 7.43 -22.24
N GLY A 192 -6.60 7.86 -21.03
CA GLY A 192 -6.78 9.27 -20.70
C GLY A 192 -5.49 10.12 -20.81
N SER A 193 -4.33 9.51 -20.59
CA SER A 193 -3.04 10.19 -20.73
C SER A 193 -2.57 10.24 -22.18
N LEU A 194 -2.83 9.21 -22.98
CA LEU A 194 -2.38 9.12 -24.38
C LEU A 194 -3.30 9.87 -25.34
N ILE A 195 -4.62 9.58 -25.33
CA ILE A 195 -5.57 10.17 -26.28
C ILE A 195 -5.61 11.70 -26.09
N GLY A 196 -5.42 12.44 -27.16
CA GLY A 196 -5.36 13.89 -27.15
C GLY A 196 -4.08 14.48 -26.53
N ALA A 197 -3.06 13.65 -26.26
CA ALA A 197 -1.75 14.15 -25.82
C ALA A 197 -1.07 14.87 -26.98
N ARG A 198 -0.49 16.05 -26.69
CA ARG A 198 0.30 16.81 -27.67
C ARG A 198 1.74 16.37 -27.57
N ILE A 199 2.31 15.98 -28.69
CA ILE A 199 3.69 15.54 -28.81
C ILE A 199 4.45 16.40 -29.79
N ALA A 200 5.74 16.65 -29.53
CA ALA A 200 6.59 17.34 -30.49
C ALA A 200 6.70 16.53 -31.80
N ARG A 201 6.82 17.20 -32.96
CA ARG A 201 6.93 16.51 -34.27
C ARG A 201 8.06 15.47 -34.39
N LYS A 202 9.06 15.56 -33.53
CA LYS A 202 10.22 14.65 -33.46
C LYS A 202 10.26 13.84 -32.19
N ALA A 203 9.19 13.85 -31.38
CA ALA A 203 9.12 13.04 -30.17
C ALA A 203 9.11 11.56 -30.57
N ASP A 204 9.86 10.78 -29.83
CA ASP A 204 9.76 9.32 -29.93
C ASP A 204 8.48 8.87 -29.24
N LEU A 205 7.56 8.35 -30.05
CA LEU A 205 6.26 7.94 -29.56
C LEU A 205 6.35 6.77 -28.58
N SER A 206 7.32 5.89 -28.77
CA SER A 206 7.60 4.78 -27.88
C SER A 206 7.96 5.28 -26.47
N GLU A 207 8.83 6.31 -26.36
CA GLU A 207 9.18 6.92 -25.06
C GLU A 207 7.95 7.57 -24.38
N VAL A 208 7.07 8.22 -25.16
CA VAL A 208 5.83 8.83 -24.63
C VAL A 208 4.90 7.78 -24.06
N ILE A 209 4.72 6.66 -24.76
CA ILE A 209 3.86 5.57 -24.32
C ILE A 209 4.45 4.86 -23.09
N GLU A 210 5.76 4.62 -23.09
CA GLU A 210 6.47 4.05 -21.93
C GLU A 210 6.27 4.91 -20.69
N SER A 211 6.48 6.20 -20.81
CA SER A 211 6.30 7.15 -19.71
C SER A 211 4.85 7.15 -19.21
N ALA A 212 3.87 7.14 -20.14
CA ALA A 212 2.46 7.10 -19.79
C ALA A 212 2.06 5.79 -19.08
N LEU A 213 2.58 4.65 -19.54
CA LEU A 213 2.35 3.35 -18.91
C LEU A 213 2.97 3.30 -17.51
N ARG A 214 4.24 3.71 -17.39
CA ARG A 214 4.93 3.78 -16.11
C ARG A 214 4.15 4.63 -15.10
N ASN A 215 3.71 5.81 -15.50
CA ASN A 215 2.91 6.71 -14.66
C ASN A 215 1.56 6.10 -14.29
N SER A 216 0.92 5.39 -15.20
CA SER A 216 -0.36 4.70 -14.94
C SER A 216 -0.20 3.56 -13.93
N LEU A 217 0.89 2.79 -14.01
CA LEU A 217 1.22 1.74 -13.04
C LEU A 217 1.59 2.35 -11.68
N LEU A 218 2.38 3.43 -11.65
CA LEU A 218 2.71 4.15 -10.42
C LEU A 218 1.46 4.70 -9.72
N SER A 219 0.45 5.14 -10.47
CA SER A 219 -0.79 5.66 -9.90
C SER A 219 -1.55 4.64 -9.04
N LEU A 220 -1.39 3.34 -9.30
CA LEU A 220 -1.95 2.29 -8.45
C LEU A 220 -1.31 2.22 -7.05
N LEU A 221 -0.10 2.74 -6.93
CA LEU A 221 0.66 2.76 -5.69
C LEU A 221 0.47 4.07 -4.89
N GLU A 222 -0.36 5.01 -5.38
CA GLU A 222 -0.61 6.33 -4.75
C GLU A 222 -1.34 6.26 -3.38
N ALA A 223 -1.63 5.08 -2.86
CA ALA A 223 -2.26 4.88 -1.55
C ALA A 223 -1.47 5.51 -0.37
N GLY A 224 -0.39 6.21 -0.68
CA GLY A 224 0.55 6.80 0.27
C GLY A 224 1.66 5.84 0.66
N TYR A 225 2.80 6.37 1.04
CA TYR A 225 3.92 5.60 1.55
C TYR A 225 4.33 6.12 2.92
N TRP A 226 4.58 5.21 3.83
CA TRP A 226 5.16 5.55 5.11
C TRP A 226 6.43 4.74 5.36
N ASP A 227 7.37 5.37 6.03
CA ASP A 227 8.66 4.79 6.36
C ASP A 227 8.53 3.94 7.62
N PHE A 228 8.84 2.66 7.50
CA PHE A 228 8.73 1.70 8.60
C PHE A 228 9.65 2.08 9.77
N ASP A 229 10.91 2.35 9.51
CA ASP A 229 11.90 2.62 10.55
C ASP A 229 11.66 3.96 11.24
N LYS A 230 11.37 5.02 10.47
CA LYS A 230 11.01 6.33 11.03
C LYS A 230 9.75 6.26 11.89
N THR A 231 8.75 5.49 11.45
CA THR A 231 7.49 5.30 12.17
C THR A 231 7.71 4.54 13.48
N VAL A 232 8.44 3.42 13.44
CA VAL A 232 8.79 2.67 14.67
C VAL A 232 9.58 3.55 15.63
N LYS A 233 10.55 4.30 15.13
CA LYS A 233 11.34 5.26 15.94
C LYS A 233 10.46 6.33 16.58
N SER A 234 9.50 6.88 15.83
CA SER A 234 8.55 7.87 16.35
C SER A 234 7.72 7.30 17.51
N PHE A 235 7.25 6.06 17.38
CA PHE A 235 6.48 5.39 18.43
C PHE A 235 7.34 5.00 19.64
N ALA A 236 8.56 4.50 19.43
CA ALA A 236 9.47 4.13 20.52
C ALA A 236 9.82 5.32 21.41
N ASN A 237 9.89 6.53 20.85
CA ASN A 237 10.14 7.76 21.60
C ASN A 237 8.99 8.16 22.55
N GLN A 238 7.82 7.51 22.47
CA GLN A 238 6.68 7.78 23.36
C GLN A 238 6.79 7.06 24.72
N GLY A 239 7.84 6.25 24.93
CA GLY A 239 8.15 5.63 26.23
C GLY A 239 7.27 4.43 26.60
N THR A 240 6.52 3.90 25.66
CA THR A 240 5.76 2.64 25.79
C THR A 240 6.24 1.63 24.75
N PRO A 241 6.24 0.31 25.04
CA PRO A 241 6.64 -0.67 24.05
C PRO A 241 5.81 -0.56 22.76
N VAL A 242 6.49 -0.43 21.63
CA VAL A 242 5.83 -0.46 20.31
C VAL A 242 5.34 -1.87 20.03
N SER A 243 4.07 -2.03 19.73
CA SER A 243 3.49 -3.34 19.38
C SER A 243 3.20 -3.43 17.88
N ILE A 244 3.74 -4.47 17.23
CA ILE A 244 3.57 -4.76 15.81
C ILE A 244 2.86 -6.09 15.70
N MET A 245 1.69 -6.13 15.06
CA MET A 245 0.90 -7.34 14.85
C MET A 245 1.08 -7.82 13.40
N MET A 246 1.56 -9.06 13.24
CA MET A 246 1.76 -9.70 11.94
C MET A 246 0.51 -10.51 11.59
N VAL A 247 -0.13 -10.22 10.46
CA VAL A 247 -1.33 -10.93 9.99
C VAL A 247 -1.15 -11.44 8.56
N GLY A 248 -1.95 -12.41 8.13
CA GLY A 248 -1.87 -13.02 6.80
C GLY A 248 -2.11 -14.51 6.83
N VAL A 249 -2.12 -15.16 5.67
CA VAL A 249 -2.44 -16.58 5.50
C VAL A 249 -1.26 -17.48 5.88
N ASN A 250 -1.53 -18.76 6.19
CA ASN A 250 -0.45 -19.72 6.42
C ASN A 250 0.40 -19.92 5.15
N GLY A 251 1.71 -19.95 5.33
CA GLY A 251 2.68 -20.16 4.22
C GLY A 251 3.17 -18.86 3.56
N THR A 252 2.56 -17.70 3.84
CA THR A 252 2.99 -16.41 3.27
C THR A 252 4.33 -15.90 3.81
N GLY A 253 4.86 -16.48 4.88
CA GLY A 253 6.14 -16.07 5.45
C GLY A 253 6.05 -15.26 6.74
N LYS A 254 4.88 -15.17 7.42
CA LYS A 254 4.70 -14.35 8.65
C LYS A 254 5.80 -14.56 9.69
N THR A 255 6.02 -15.80 10.13
CA THR A 255 7.02 -16.12 11.16
C THR A 255 8.44 -15.77 10.71
N THR A 256 8.77 -16.00 9.43
CA THR A 256 10.07 -15.62 8.87
C THR A 256 10.20 -14.08 8.79
N THR A 257 9.15 -13.39 8.37
CA THR A 257 9.13 -11.92 8.32
C THR A 257 9.21 -11.32 9.72
N THR A 258 8.54 -11.92 10.72
CA THR A 258 8.69 -11.57 12.13
C THR A 258 10.15 -11.63 12.55
N ALA A 259 10.87 -12.70 12.18
CA ALA A 259 12.29 -12.85 12.51
C ALA A 259 13.17 -11.82 11.77
N LYS A 260 12.89 -11.52 10.51
CA LYS A 260 13.61 -10.50 9.72
C LYS A 260 13.42 -9.09 10.28
N ILE A 261 12.18 -8.71 10.62
CA ILE A 261 11.89 -7.43 11.27
C ILE A 261 12.58 -7.36 12.62
N THR A 262 12.59 -8.46 13.39
CA THR A 262 13.32 -8.53 14.67
C THR A 262 14.81 -8.26 14.47
N HIS A 263 15.43 -8.92 13.48
CA HIS A 263 16.84 -8.71 13.15
C HIS A 263 17.12 -7.26 12.75
N ARG A 264 16.30 -6.68 11.86
CA ARG A 264 16.41 -5.27 11.45
C ARG A 264 16.35 -4.30 12.64
N LEU A 265 15.38 -4.49 13.54
CA LEU A 265 15.19 -3.59 14.69
C LEU A 265 16.26 -3.80 15.76
N THR A 266 16.70 -5.04 16.02
CA THR A 266 17.80 -5.29 16.96
C THR A 266 19.13 -4.74 16.45
N SER A 267 19.38 -4.78 15.13
CA SER A 267 20.56 -4.17 14.50
C SER A 267 20.56 -2.64 14.63
N GLN A 268 19.40 -2.03 14.78
CA GLN A 268 19.24 -0.58 15.07
C GLN A 268 19.35 -0.26 16.57
N GLY A 269 19.56 -1.27 17.44
CA GLY A 269 19.77 -1.10 18.87
C GLY A 269 18.51 -1.20 19.72
N TYR A 270 17.34 -1.56 19.15
CA TYR A 270 16.12 -1.77 19.92
C TYR A 270 16.11 -3.13 20.62
N SER A 271 15.58 -3.17 21.83
CA SER A 271 15.25 -4.41 22.53
C SER A 271 13.89 -4.93 22.04
N VAL A 272 13.86 -6.19 21.55
CA VAL A 272 12.67 -6.78 20.94
C VAL A 272 12.23 -8.02 21.70
N VAL A 273 10.91 -8.17 21.87
CA VAL A 273 10.25 -9.37 22.42
C VAL A 273 9.30 -9.95 21.38
N LEU A 274 9.34 -11.26 21.22
CA LEU A 274 8.42 -11.98 20.33
C LEU A 274 7.27 -12.59 21.13
N ALA A 275 6.04 -12.50 20.57
CA ALA A 275 4.86 -13.17 21.11
C ALA A 275 4.39 -14.25 20.15
N ALA A 276 4.47 -15.54 20.58
CA ALA A 276 4.04 -16.69 19.78
C ALA A 276 2.52 -16.86 19.85
N ALA A 277 1.79 -16.03 19.12
CA ALA A 277 0.32 -16.01 19.11
C ALA A 277 -0.31 -16.96 18.05
N ASP A 278 0.46 -17.70 17.23
CA ASP A 278 -0.02 -18.88 16.48
C ASP A 278 -0.07 -20.10 17.40
N THR A 279 -0.99 -20.08 18.36
CA THR A 279 -1.07 -21.11 19.43
C THR A 279 -1.62 -22.46 18.95
N PHE A 280 -2.26 -22.50 17.78
CA PHE A 280 -2.81 -23.75 17.22
C PHE A 280 -1.75 -24.68 16.65
N ARG A 281 -0.67 -24.12 16.10
CA ARG A 281 0.40 -24.85 15.46
C ARG A 281 1.60 -24.99 16.39
N ALA A 282 1.76 -26.19 16.98
CA ALA A 282 2.92 -26.46 17.84
C ALA A 282 4.25 -26.13 17.13
N GLY A 283 4.38 -26.52 15.86
CA GLY A 283 5.58 -26.20 15.07
C GLY A 283 5.80 -24.70 14.82
N ALA A 284 4.74 -23.85 14.82
CA ALA A 284 4.91 -22.41 14.69
C ALA A 284 5.47 -21.79 15.97
N ILE A 285 5.00 -22.24 17.13
CA ILE A 285 5.54 -21.81 18.43
C ILE A 285 7.03 -22.13 18.53
N ASP A 286 7.41 -23.37 18.19
CA ASP A 286 8.81 -23.82 18.24
C ASP A 286 9.66 -23.12 17.17
N GLN A 287 9.11 -22.88 15.97
CA GLN A 287 9.79 -22.14 14.92
C GLN A 287 10.13 -20.71 15.37
N LEU A 288 9.15 -19.98 15.93
CA LEU A 288 9.38 -18.63 16.42
C LEU A 288 10.37 -18.61 17.59
N ALA A 289 10.29 -19.57 18.52
CA ALA A 289 11.24 -19.72 19.61
C ALA A 289 12.68 -19.95 19.10
N ASN A 290 12.86 -20.80 18.09
CA ASN A 290 14.16 -21.03 17.45
C ASN A 290 14.71 -19.77 16.78
N HIS A 291 13.86 -18.95 16.18
CA HIS A 291 14.27 -17.64 15.64
C HIS A 291 14.68 -16.71 16.78
N ALA A 292 13.91 -16.66 17.86
CA ALA A 292 14.23 -15.83 19.04
C ALA A 292 15.60 -16.21 19.65
N ASP A 293 15.85 -17.50 19.82
CA ASP A 293 17.13 -18.00 20.35
C ASP A 293 18.31 -17.61 19.45
N ARG A 294 18.16 -17.73 18.12
CA ARG A 294 19.20 -17.35 17.15
C ARG A 294 19.48 -15.84 17.14
N LEU A 295 18.44 -15.03 17.35
CA LEU A 295 18.54 -13.57 17.37
C LEU A 295 18.87 -13.01 18.76
N GLY A 296 18.95 -13.86 19.78
CA GLY A 296 19.25 -13.46 21.15
C GLY A 296 18.14 -12.63 21.81
N VAL A 297 16.88 -12.78 21.36
CA VAL A 297 15.71 -12.07 21.87
C VAL A 297 14.79 -12.99 22.66
N ARG A 298 13.94 -12.41 23.48
CA ARG A 298 12.97 -13.18 24.26
C ARG A 298 11.76 -13.56 23.43
N CYS A 299 11.20 -14.76 23.69
CA CYS A 299 9.94 -15.20 23.11
C CYS A 299 8.96 -15.58 24.24
N ILE A 300 7.82 -14.90 24.26
CA ILE A 300 6.69 -15.24 25.14
C ILE A 300 5.79 -16.22 24.39
N ARG A 301 5.56 -17.38 25.01
CA ARG A 301 4.80 -18.49 24.42
C ARG A 301 3.93 -19.17 25.46
N SER A 302 2.84 -19.76 25.02
CA SER A 302 1.97 -20.63 25.83
C SER A 302 2.07 -22.07 25.38
N GLN A 303 1.36 -22.95 26.09
CA GLN A 303 1.12 -24.29 25.59
C GLN A 303 0.23 -24.26 24.35
N ARG A 304 0.31 -25.32 23.53
CA ARG A 304 -0.55 -25.48 22.35
C ARG A 304 -2.03 -25.33 22.71
N GLY A 305 -2.76 -24.55 21.91
CA GLY A 305 -4.18 -24.27 22.14
C GLY A 305 -4.46 -23.21 23.20
N GLY A 306 -3.42 -22.53 23.68
CA GLY A 306 -3.59 -21.37 24.57
C GLY A 306 -4.27 -20.18 23.89
N ASP A 307 -4.72 -19.22 24.68
CA ASP A 307 -5.35 -18.00 24.18
C ASP A 307 -4.29 -17.07 23.55
N ALA A 308 -4.36 -16.86 22.24
CA ALA A 308 -3.45 -15.98 21.50
C ALA A 308 -3.42 -14.55 22.05
N ALA A 309 -4.57 -14.01 22.44
CA ALA A 309 -4.68 -12.67 23.02
C ALA A 309 -4.01 -12.57 24.41
N ALA A 310 -4.09 -13.64 25.21
CA ALA A 310 -3.39 -13.69 26.49
C ALA A 310 -1.86 -13.70 26.29
N VAL A 311 -1.33 -14.49 25.35
CA VAL A 311 0.10 -14.53 25.03
C VAL A 311 0.60 -13.15 24.58
N ALA A 312 -0.15 -12.51 23.70
CA ALA A 312 0.19 -11.18 23.19
C ALA A 312 0.17 -10.11 24.30
N ARG A 313 -0.83 -10.14 25.18
CA ARG A 313 -0.92 -9.26 26.35
C ARG A 313 0.24 -9.49 27.31
N ASP A 314 0.52 -10.76 27.66
CA ASP A 314 1.60 -11.11 28.57
C ASP A 314 2.97 -10.64 28.04
N ALA A 315 3.15 -10.69 26.70
CA ALA A 315 4.36 -10.15 26.07
C ALA A 315 4.47 -8.63 26.25
N LEU A 316 3.38 -7.89 26.04
CA LEU A 316 3.34 -6.43 26.24
C LEU A 316 3.58 -6.03 27.69
N GLU A 317 2.91 -6.69 28.64
CA GLU A 317 3.09 -6.43 30.07
C GLU A 317 4.52 -6.76 30.51
N SER A 318 5.08 -7.87 30.03
CA SER A 318 6.45 -8.26 30.30
C SER A 318 7.47 -7.28 29.72
N ALA A 319 7.25 -6.82 28.46
CA ALA A 319 8.11 -5.83 27.83
C ALA A 319 8.07 -4.49 28.60
N LYS A 320 6.87 -4.03 28.95
CA LYS A 320 6.69 -2.81 29.76
C LYS A 320 7.38 -2.89 31.11
N ALA A 321 7.26 -4.03 31.81
CA ALA A 321 7.89 -4.23 33.13
C ALA A 321 9.42 -4.26 33.05
N ARG A 322 10.01 -4.60 31.92
CA ARG A 322 11.46 -4.69 31.71
C ARG A 322 12.06 -3.49 30.98
N GLY A 323 11.23 -2.57 30.50
CA GLY A 323 11.66 -1.43 29.70
C GLY A 323 12.18 -1.85 28.32
N GLU A 324 11.60 -2.91 27.73
CA GLU A 324 11.91 -3.32 26.37
C GLU A 324 11.12 -2.47 25.37
N ASP A 325 11.70 -2.22 24.19
CA ASP A 325 11.22 -1.19 23.27
C ASP A 325 10.09 -1.67 22.35
N ILE A 326 10.15 -2.95 21.90
CA ILE A 326 9.28 -3.43 20.83
C ILE A 326 8.76 -4.84 21.15
N VAL A 327 7.48 -5.07 20.83
CA VAL A 327 6.84 -6.39 20.88
C VAL A 327 6.30 -6.72 19.48
N ILE A 328 6.73 -7.85 18.90
CA ILE A 328 6.21 -8.35 17.62
C ILE A 328 5.34 -9.57 17.89
N ILE A 329 4.09 -9.52 17.44
CA ILE A 329 3.06 -10.54 17.68
C ILE A 329 2.89 -11.35 16.39
N ASP A 330 3.42 -12.60 16.38
CA ASP A 330 3.23 -13.54 15.26
C ASP A 330 1.91 -14.30 15.44
N THR A 331 0.95 -14.09 14.55
CA THR A 331 -0.41 -14.62 14.68
C THR A 331 -0.68 -15.82 13.77
N ALA A 332 -1.77 -16.55 14.06
CA ALA A 332 -2.29 -17.61 13.20
C ALA A 332 -2.74 -17.09 11.82
N GLY A 333 -2.80 -17.98 10.82
CA GLY A 333 -3.20 -17.63 9.44
C GLY A 333 -4.06 -18.72 8.76
N ARG A 334 -4.90 -19.43 9.49
CA ARG A 334 -5.69 -20.58 8.98
C ARG A 334 -6.96 -20.12 8.27
N MET A 335 -6.89 -19.91 6.95
CA MET A 335 -8.06 -19.51 6.14
C MET A 335 -9.14 -20.59 5.99
N GLN A 336 -8.84 -21.87 6.24
CA GLN A 336 -9.85 -22.95 6.19
C GLN A 336 -11.00 -22.75 7.19
N ASN A 337 -10.75 -22.03 8.27
CA ASN A 337 -11.77 -21.63 9.25
C ASN A 337 -11.71 -20.10 9.42
N LYS A 338 -12.09 -19.39 8.36
CA LYS A 338 -11.97 -17.95 8.22
C LYS A 338 -12.63 -17.16 9.35
N THR A 339 -13.86 -17.54 9.73
CA THR A 339 -14.61 -16.83 10.79
C THR A 339 -13.87 -16.89 12.12
N ASN A 340 -13.47 -18.09 12.55
CA ASN A 340 -12.77 -18.26 13.82
C ASN A 340 -11.41 -17.56 13.82
N LEU A 341 -10.69 -17.59 12.68
CA LEU A 341 -9.43 -16.87 12.53
C LEU A 341 -9.63 -15.36 12.73
N MET A 342 -10.62 -14.79 12.05
CA MET A 342 -10.87 -13.36 12.13
C MET A 342 -11.36 -12.92 13.51
N GLU A 343 -12.15 -13.72 14.19
CA GLU A 343 -12.56 -13.47 15.59
C GLU A 343 -11.35 -13.49 16.53
N GLU A 344 -10.44 -14.46 16.34
CA GLU A 344 -9.21 -14.56 17.13
C GLU A 344 -8.31 -13.35 16.89
N LEU A 345 -8.07 -12.97 15.62
CA LEU A 345 -7.26 -11.81 15.27
C LEU A 345 -7.87 -10.50 15.82
N ARG A 346 -9.18 -10.34 15.72
CA ARG A 346 -9.90 -9.20 16.32
C ARG A 346 -9.73 -9.16 17.84
N LYS A 347 -9.78 -10.33 18.49
CA LYS A 347 -9.56 -10.44 19.93
C LYS A 347 -8.13 -10.00 20.29
N VAL A 348 -7.11 -10.48 19.56
CA VAL A 348 -5.72 -10.05 19.75
C VAL A 348 -5.61 -8.55 19.55
N HIS A 349 -6.12 -8.02 18.44
CA HIS A 349 -6.09 -6.59 18.11
C HIS A 349 -6.74 -5.74 19.21
N ARG A 350 -7.94 -6.11 19.66
CA ARG A 350 -8.67 -5.39 20.72
C ARG A 350 -7.92 -5.37 22.04
N VAL A 351 -7.28 -6.49 22.43
CA VAL A 351 -6.58 -6.62 23.69
C VAL A 351 -5.24 -5.88 23.67
N THR A 352 -4.51 -5.93 22.54
CA THR A 352 -3.15 -5.37 22.44
C THR A 352 -3.12 -3.94 21.91
N ARG A 353 -4.16 -3.49 21.19
CA ARG A 353 -4.22 -2.20 20.50
C ARG A 353 -2.89 -1.89 19.80
N PRO A 354 -2.48 -2.70 18.80
CA PRO A 354 -1.16 -2.64 18.24
C PRO A 354 -0.88 -1.26 17.63
N HIS A 355 0.38 -0.83 17.66
CA HIS A 355 0.80 0.41 16.99
C HIS A 355 0.73 0.25 15.49
N LEU A 356 1.10 -0.94 15.00
CA LEU A 356 1.09 -1.30 13.58
C LEU A 356 0.48 -2.70 13.39
N VAL A 357 -0.31 -2.85 12.35
CA VAL A 357 -0.78 -4.13 11.81
C VAL A 357 -0.19 -4.31 10.42
N LEU A 358 0.65 -5.33 10.23
CA LEU A 358 1.31 -5.62 8.95
C LEU A 358 0.72 -6.89 8.33
N PHE A 359 0.20 -6.75 7.11
CA PHE A 359 -0.30 -7.87 6.33
C PHE A 359 0.85 -8.50 5.52
N VAL A 360 1.11 -9.77 5.76
CA VAL A 360 2.18 -10.52 5.07
C VAL A 360 1.59 -11.33 3.94
N ALA A 361 1.96 -10.99 2.71
CA ALA A 361 1.53 -11.64 1.48
C ALA A 361 2.66 -12.43 0.82
N ASP A 362 2.28 -13.48 0.12
CA ASP A 362 3.17 -14.25 -0.74
C ASP A 362 3.04 -13.72 -2.16
N ALA A 363 4.12 -13.17 -2.72
CA ALA A 363 4.11 -12.62 -4.08
C ALA A 363 3.81 -13.67 -5.15
N LEU A 364 4.11 -14.95 -4.88
CA LEU A 364 3.82 -16.06 -5.79
C LEU A 364 2.35 -16.49 -5.81
N ALA A 365 1.54 -16.02 -4.88
CA ALA A 365 0.12 -16.41 -4.80
C ALA A 365 -0.77 -15.66 -5.81
N GLY A 366 -0.22 -14.71 -6.59
CA GLY A 366 -0.94 -13.99 -7.63
C GLY A 366 -2.26 -13.39 -7.13
N ASN A 367 -3.34 -13.60 -7.87
CA ASN A 367 -4.68 -13.10 -7.52
C ASN A 367 -5.23 -13.63 -6.19
N ASP A 368 -4.80 -14.80 -5.72
CA ASP A 368 -5.20 -15.31 -4.40
C ASP A 368 -4.68 -14.39 -3.28
N ALA A 369 -3.48 -13.82 -3.42
CA ALA A 369 -2.95 -12.85 -2.47
C ALA A 369 -3.81 -11.57 -2.44
N VAL A 370 -4.31 -11.11 -3.58
CA VAL A 370 -5.20 -9.94 -3.70
C VAL A 370 -6.53 -10.20 -2.97
N ILE A 371 -7.16 -11.35 -3.21
CA ILE A 371 -8.40 -11.76 -2.55
C ILE A 371 -8.20 -11.82 -1.03
N GLN A 372 -7.09 -12.41 -0.57
CA GLN A 372 -6.74 -12.49 0.83
C GLN A 372 -6.55 -11.08 1.44
N ALA A 373 -5.79 -10.20 0.77
CA ALA A 373 -5.56 -8.84 1.22
C ALA A 373 -6.88 -8.07 1.38
N LYS A 374 -7.78 -8.14 0.39
CA LYS A 374 -9.11 -7.54 0.42
C LYS A 374 -9.93 -8.01 1.63
N GLU A 375 -9.88 -9.31 1.94
CA GLU A 375 -10.59 -9.88 3.08
C GLU A 375 -9.99 -9.43 4.42
N PHE A 376 -8.67 -9.44 4.57
CA PHE A 376 -8.02 -8.94 5.78
C PHE A 376 -8.29 -7.45 5.99
N GLN A 377 -8.21 -6.65 4.92
CA GLN A 377 -8.51 -5.21 4.97
C GLN A 377 -9.95 -4.95 5.41
N ARG A 378 -10.90 -5.71 4.87
CA ARG A 378 -12.33 -5.57 5.21
C ARG A 378 -12.64 -5.97 6.65
N MET A 379 -12.00 -7.04 7.16
CA MET A 379 -12.39 -7.66 8.42
C MET A 379 -11.60 -7.19 9.63
N LEU A 380 -10.35 -6.78 9.44
CA LEU A 380 -9.45 -6.38 10.53
C LEU A 380 -8.84 -5.01 10.31
N SER A 381 -8.65 -4.62 9.05
CA SER A 381 -7.78 -3.54 8.59
C SER A 381 -6.29 -3.78 8.89
N PHE A 382 -5.42 -3.19 8.09
CA PHE A 382 -3.97 -3.20 8.31
C PHE A 382 -3.35 -1.89 7.83
N ASP A 383 -2.14 -1.59 8.30
CA ASP A 383 -1.49 -0.30 8.06
C ASP A 383 -0.57 -0.32 6.84
N GLY A 384 -0.05 -1.48 6.51
CA GLY A 384 0.80 -1.71 5.35
C GLY A 384 0.97 -3.20 5.06
N ALA A 385 1.37 -3.52 3.83
CA ALA A 385 1.66 -4.88 3.41
C ALA A 385 3.17 -5.14 3.37
N VAL A 386 3.55 -6.39 3.66
CA VAL A 386 4.90 -6.91 3.46
C VAL A 386 4.81 -8.01 2.41
N LEU A 387 5.49 -7.83 1.29
CA LEU A 387 5.56 -8.85 0.23
C LEU A 387 6.74 -9.77 0.46
N CYS A 388 6.49 -11.06 0.46
CA CYS A 388 7.52 -12.09 0.62
C CYS A 388 7.76 -12.85 -0.67
N LYS A 389 8.94 -13.45 -0.79
CA LYS A 389 9.37 -14.31 -1.90
C LYS A 389 9.51 -13.59 -3.25
N LEU A 390 9.84 -12.32 -3.22
CA LEU A 390 10.14 -11.56 -4.44
C LEU A 390 11.45 -12.01 -5.13
N ASP A 391 12.27 -12.80 -4.45
CA ASP A 391 13.47 -13.47 -4.98
C ASP A 391 13.17 -14.66 -5.91
N THR A 392 11.95 -15.14 -5.91
CA THR A 392 11.50 -16.22 -6.77
C THR A 392 10.55 -15.65 -7.79
N ASP A 393 10.80 -15.76 -9.03
CA ASP A 393 10.01 -15.43 -10.25
C ASP A 393 8.58 -14.85 -10.02
N ALA A 394 8.49 -13.85 -9.15
CA ALA A 394 7.24 -13.19 -8.85
C ALA A 394 7.00 -12.12 -9.91
N LYS A 395 5.89 -12.25 -10.64
CA LYS A 395 5.55 -11.34 -11.74
C LYS A 395 5.23 -9.90 -11.31
N GLY A 396 5.15 -9.64 -10.02
CA GLY A 396 4.96 -8.30 -9.46
C GLY A 396 3.55 -7.72 -9.59
N GLY A 397 2.73 -8.19 -10.52
CA GLY A 397 1.38 -7.66 -10.75
C GLY A 397 0.44 -7.81 -9.53
N ALA A 398 0.60 -8.88 -8.75
CA ALA A 398 -0.13 -9.06 -7.50
C ALA A 398 0.16 -7.92 -6.49
N ALA A 399 1.37 -7.41 -6.46
CA ALA A 399 1.77 -6.31 -5.58
C ALA A 399 0.97 -5.03 -5.87
N LEU A 400 0.93 -4.62 -7.14
CA LEU A 400 0.16 -3.46 -7.59
C LEU A 400 -1.33 -3.63 -7.26
N SER A 401 -1.85 -4.83 -7.49
CA SER A 401 -3.25 -5.15 -7.23
C SER A 401 -3.61 -5.17 -5.74
N ILE A 402 -2.69 -5.58 -4.86
CA ILE A 402 -2.88 -5.51 -3.41
C ILE A 402 -2.97 -4.05 -2.96
N ALA A 403 -2.02 -3.21 -3.37
CA ALA A 403 -2.02 -1.80 -3.03
C ALA A 403 -3.30 -1.10 -3.52
N HIS A 404 -3.64 -1.28 -4.79
CA HIS A 404 -4.84 -0.73 -5.41
C HIS A 404 -6.12 -1.15 -4.68
N THR A 405 -6.33 -2.48 -4.51
CA THR A 405 -7.59 -3.02 -3.95
C THR A 405 -7.79 -2.69 -2.47
N THR A 406 -6.70 -2.58 -1.71
CA THR A 406 -6.77 -2.33 -0.26
C THR A 406 -6.64 -0.87 0.11
N GLY A 407 -6.15 -0.02 -0.78
CA GLY A 407 -5.78 1.35 -0.48
C GLY A 407 -4.68 1.44 0.59
N ARG A 408 -3.84 0.40 0.73
CA ARG A 408 -2.76 0.34 1.73
C ARG A 408 -1.42 0.10 1.04
N PRO A 409 -0.36 0.83 1.45
CA PRO A 409 0.93 0.70 0.81
C PRO A 409 1.62 -0.62 1.11
N ILE A 410 2.48 -1.03 0.21
CA ILE A 410 3.49 -2.04 0.49
C ILE A 410 4.68 -1.31 1.12
N VAL A 411 5.09 -1.74 2.29
CA VAL A 411 6.12 -1.03 3.08
C VAL A 411 7.45 -1.76 3.11
N LEU A 412 7.42 -3.09 3.04
CA LEU A 412 8.62 -3.92 3.08
C LEU A 412 8.55 -5.04 2.03
N ALA A 413 9.71 -5.42 1.52
CA ALA A 413 9.93 -6.46 0.52
C ALA A 413 10.88 -7.55 1.04
N GLY A 414 10.43 -8.80 1.07
CA GLY A 414 11.27 -9.96 1.36
C GLY A 414 11.87 -10.52 0.09
N VAL A 415 13.19 -10.40 -0.05
CA VAL A 415 13.95 -10.70 -1.27
C VAL A 415 14.89 -11.88 -1.12
N GLY A 416 14.62 -12.80 -0.19
CA GLY A 416 15.45 -13.98 0.05
C GLY A 416 15.13 -14.68 1.36
N GLN A 417 15.97 -15.59 1.82
CA GLN A 417 15.73 -16.43 3.00
C GLN A 417 16.52 -15.99 4.26
N GLY A 418 17.56 -15.18 4.10
CA GLY A 418 18.39 -14.65 5.19
C GLY A 418 17.63 -13.61 6.02
N TYR A 419 18.14 -13.30 7.20
CA TYR A 419 17.55 -12.25 8.04
C TYR A 419 17.77 -10.85 7.47
N ASP A 420 18.84 -10.64 6.70
CA ASP A 420 19.15 -9.38 6.01
C ASP A 420 18.34 -9.17 4.73
N ASP A 421 17.64 -10.22 4.24
CA ASP A 421 16.87 -10.18 2.99
C ASP A 421 15.47 -9.56 3.21
N LEU A 422 15.40 -8.42 3.89
CA LEU A 422 14.21 -7.58 4.06
C LEU A 422 14.58 -6.14 3.78
N GLN A 423 13.99 -5.59 2.73
CA GLN A 423 14.29 -4.24 2.24
C GLN A 423 13.05 -3.36 2.34
N ASP A 424 13.24 -2.05 2.28
CA ASP A 424 12.14 -1.13 2.04
C ASP A 424 11.59 -1.38 0.64
N PHE A 425 10.29 -1.21 0.48
CA PHE A 425 9.67 -1.41 -0.81
C PHE A 425 9.93 -0.19 -1.70
N GLU A 426 10.51 -0.43 -2.88
CA GLU A 426 10.77 0.59 -3.89
C GLU A 426 9.82 0.39 -5.09
N PRO A 427 8.87 1.31 -5.33
CA PRO A 427 7.92 1.22 -6.43
C PRO A 427 8.56 1.11 -7.80
N ASP A 428 9.57 1.93 -8.07
CA ASP A 428 10.26 1.95 -9.36
C ASP A 428 10.89 0.60 -9.70
N TRP A 429 11.54 -0.04 -8.72
CA TRP A 429 12.09 -1.38 -8.90
C TRP A 429 11.01 -2.41 -9.29
N LEU A 430 9.83 -2.34 -8.66
CA LEU A 430 8.73 -3.25 -8.99
C LEU A 430 8.24 -3.03 -10.42
N ILE A 431 8.05 -1.78 -10.82
CA ILE A 431 7.58 -1.44 -12.16
C ILE A 431 8.61 -1.85 -13.21
N ASP A 432 9.90 -1.57 -12.99
CA ASP A 432 10.97 -2.04 -13.87
C ASP A 432 10.98 -3.57 -14.00
N SER A 433 10.74 -4.27 -12.88
CA SER A 433 10.62 -5.74 -12.88
C SER A 433 9.43 -6.22 -13.71
N ILE A 434 8.27 -5.57 -13.62
CA ILE A 434 7.08 -5.92 -14.42
C ILE A 434 7.31 -5.64 -15.91
N LEU A 435 7.86 -4.48 -16.25
CA LEU A 435 8.07 -4.07 -17.63
C LEU A 435 9.15 -4.88 -18.35
N SER A 436 10.15 -5.40 -17.63
CA SER A 436 11.24 -6.19 -18.19
C SER A 436 10.99 -7.69 -18.26
N GLN A 437 9.82 -8.17 -17.79
CA GLN A 437 9.52 -9.61 -17.80
C GLN A 437 9.34 -10.18 -19.20
N GLU A 438 9.97 -11.35 -19.43
CA GLU A 438 9.65 -12.22 -20.56
C GLU A 438 8.28 -12.89 -20.28
N VAL A 439 7.27 -12.65 -21.10
CA VAL A 439 5.91 -13.24 -20.99
C VAL A 439 5.76 -14.39 -21.96
#